data_a0d82c118f78d06913db3b5ec7d9332a
#
_entry.id   a0d82c118f78d06913db3b5ec7d9332a
#
_cell.length_a   1.000
_cell.length_b   1.000
_cell.length_c   1.000
_cell.angle_alpha   90.00
_cell.angle_beta   90.00
_cell.angle_gamma   90.00
#
_symmetry.space_group_name_H-M   'P 1'
#
loop_
_entity.id
_entity.type
_entity.pdbx_description
1 polymer ?
#
loop_
_entity_poly.entity_id
_entity_poly.type
_entity_poly.pdbx_seq_one_letter_code
_entity_poly.pdbx_strand_id
1 'polypeptide(L)'
;LYIGGLTNRFATFTENAVHDVPLCDCTEAVLTTLDKNMRRSQPKNYSAKRDGDRETFDIICNLRKQKNGAKFSKLFDKGDFTDYGSQSEADLALCTMIAFRTGNNPEMIDTLFRQSALYRSKWDRADYREMTIQKAVEACGEKFHRSVMYHPDWITFSEKGVPHISATKLAKEVKARVKYILVRDNGKEGVRVYVYEHGVYVYYAPDMFKAVIKNIIAEYDEDVVSMGAVHETYAILTTDLDYTPESALNAREDIINFRNGLLVVTATDARLIPHTPDILTTIQIPCNYTENLIPTPNFDRYLHTLTNSDRDVQQLLLEFMGVVISNVKGYRMKKSLFLVGAGDTGKSVLKSLTERLIGRGNFIGIDLKEIEARFGTGAIYGTRLAGSSDMSFLSVDELKTFKKITGGDSLFAEFKGQQAFEFTYDGLLWFCMNRLPKFGGDDGKWVYDRIMVVECKNVIPPEKQDKQLLDKLYAEREGIVRKAAMAMMKVIKNGYRFSEPKSVTAARGQYMSDNNTVISFWNECMVQRGKISDKATVGKIYDVYKVWCQDNNSGYAKSAKEFRSIISDYLNTSYADLTLRSKAGIVYKNYTLSVDTKQQYCRIYGYDGIL
;
A
#
# COMPACT_ATOMS: atom_id res chain seq x y z
N LEU A 1 3.77 -23.23 -20.53
CA LEU A 1 4.87 -24.13 -20.91
C LEU A 1 5.95 -23.29 -21.57
N TYR A 2 7.17 -23.31 -21.05
CA TYR A 2 8.31 -22.59 -21.62
C TYR A 2 9.22 -23.62 -22.33
N ILE A 3 9.53 -23.37 -23.58
CA ILE A 3 10.40 -24.21 -24.35
C ILE A 3 11.59 -23.36 -24.80
N GLY A 4 12.79 -23.71 -24.33
CA GLY A 4 14.02 -22.99 -24.69
C GLY A 4 14.21 -23.00 -26.21
N GLY A 5 14.55 -21.86 -26.79
CA GLY A 5 14.71 -21.66 -28.23
C GLY A 5 13.43 -21.44 -29.03
N LEU A 6 12.24 -21.65 -28.44
CA LEU A 6 10.95 -21.43 -29.11
C LEU A 6 10.16 -20.24 -28.48
N THR A 7 10.56 -19.74 -27.34
CA THR A 7 9.95 -18.59 -26.70
C THR A 7 11.03 -17.60 -26.27
N ASN A 8 10.76 -16.31 -26.38
CA ASN A 8 11.67 -15.24 -25.91
C ASN A 8 11.57 -15.01 -24.40
N ARG A 9 11.28 -16.06 -23.62
CA ARG A 9 11.14 -15.99 -22.17
C ARG A 9 12.17 -16.89 -21.50
N PHE A 10 12.76 -16.41 -20.41
CA PHE A 10 13.71 -17.18 -19.61
C PHE A 10 12.96 -18.10 -18.66
N ALA A 11 13.38 -19.39 -18.59
CA ALA A 11 12.96 -20.29 -17.53
C ALA A 11 13.90 -20.12 -16.34
N THR A 12 13.36 -19.89 -15.17
CA THR A 12 14.13 -19.91 -13.92
C THR A 12 14.07 -21.33 -13.37
N PHE A 13 15.21 -21.98 -13.24
CA PHE A 13 15.31 -23.24 -12.52
C PHE A 13 15.33 -22.91 -11.02
N THR A 14 14.34 -23.42 -10.29
CA THR A 14 14.37 -23.50 -8.85
C THR A 14 14.86 -24.89 -8.48
N GLU A 15 15.69 -25.04 -7.45
CA GLU A 15 16.24 -26.34 -7.00
C GLU A 15 15.17 -27.28 -6.40
N ASN A 16 13.90 -26.91 -6.45
CA ASN A 16 12.78 -27.74 -5.99
C ASN A 16 12.38 -28.75 -7.08
N ALA A 17 13.00 -29.91 -7.06
CA ALA A 17 12.62 -31.01 -7.90
C ALA A 17 11.35 -31.69 -7.37
N VAL A 18 10.34 -31.83 -8.23
CA VAL A 18 9.11 -32.61 -7.92
C VAL A 18 9.37 -34.11 -8.04
N HIS A 19 10.30 -34.50 -8.93
CA HIS A 19 10.79 -35.88 -9.11
C HIS A 19 12.29 -35.83 -9.37
N ASP A 20 13.04 -36.65 -8.63
CA ASP A 20 14.48 -36.80 -8.78
C ASP A 20 14.77 -37.87 -9.85
N VAL A 21 14.65 -37.47 -11.12
CA VAL A 21 14.96 -38.30 -12.30
C VAL A 21 16.04 -37.62 -13.14
N PRO A 22 16.93 -38.37 -13.81
CA PRO A 22 17.93 -37.81 -14.70
C PRO A 22 17.28 -36.97 -15.80
N LEU A 23 17.89 -35.83 -16.12
CA LEU A 23 17.47 -34.98 -17.24
C LEU A 23 17.66 -35.79 -18.55
N CYS A 24 16.61 -35.90 -19.35
CA CYS A 24 16.65 -36.49 -20.68
C CYS A 24 16.28 -35.46 -21.75
N ASP A 25 16.80 -35.61 -22.94
CA ASP A 25 16.37 -34.81 -24.09
C ASP A 25 14.99 -35.25 -24.56
N CYS A 26 13.98 -34.49 -24.18
CA CYS A 26 12.57 -34.72 -24.56
C CYS A 26 12.12 -33.80 -25.70
N THR A 27 13.02 -33.11 -26.38
CA THR A 27 12.70 -32.09 -27.39
C THR A 27 11.75 -32.62 -28.46
N GLU A 28 11.98 -33.80 -29.00
CA GLU A 28 11.15 -34.40 -30.05
C GLU A 28 9.75 -34.79 -29.54
N ALA A 29 9.66 -35.34 -28.33
CA ALA A 29 8.39 -35.72 -27.71
C ALA A 29 7.55 -34.46 -27.36
N VAL A 30 8.18 -33.39 -26.89
CA VAL A 30 7.52 -32.09 -26.60
C VAL A 30 7.03 -31.45 -27.89
N LEU A 31 7.84 -31.42 -28.95
CA LEU A 31 7.44 -30.86 -30.25
C LEU A 31 6.27 -31.66 -30.86
N THR A 32 6.32 -32.98 -30.79
CA THR A 32 5.24 -33.87 -31.27
C THR A 32 3.94 -33.65 -30.50
N THR A 33 4.02 -33.47 -29.17
CA THR A 33 2.85 -33.17 -28.31
C THR A 33 2.25 -31.80 -28.60
N LEU A 34 3.09 -30.79 -28.83
CA LEU A 34 2.65 -29.44 -29.23
C LEU A 34 1.96 -29.47 -30.57
N ASP A 35 2.50 -30.17 -31.55
CA ASP A 35 1.90 -30.29 -32.88
C ASP A 35 0.56 -31.03 -32.85
N LYS A 36 0.44 -32.06 -32.02
CA LYS A 36 -0.76 -32.91 -31.96
C LYS A 36 -1.89 -32.30 -31.13
N ASN A 37 -1.58 -31.59 -30.01
CA ASN A 37 -2.57 -31.24 -29.00
C ASN A 37 -2.76 -29.74 -28.79
N MET A 38 -1.82 -28.87 -29.20
CA MET A 38 -1.84 -27.45 -28.86
C MET A 38 -1.87 -26.49 -30.05
N ARG A 39 -1.59 -26.97 -31.27
CA ARG A 39 -1.79 -26.17 -32.48
C ARG A 39 -3.27 -26.21 -32.88
N ARG A 40 -4.02 -25.17 -32.51
CA ARG A 40 -5.31 -24.89 -33.15
C ARG A 40 -5.07 -24.69 -34.65
N SER A 41 -5.91 -25.31 -35.48
CA SER A 41 -5.98 -25.26 -36.93
C SER A 41 -5.18 -24.15 -37.58
N GLN A 42 -4.17 -24.52 -38.34
CA GLN A 42 -3.17 -23.70 -38.99
C GLN A 42 -3.67 -22.37 -39.56
N PRO A 43 -3.05 -21.25 -39.21
CA PRO A 43 -2.73 -20.26 -40.22
C PRO A 43 -1.55 -20.81 -41.02
N LYS A 44 -1.69 -20.79 -42.34
CA LYS A 44 -0.73 -21.30 -43.32
C LYS A 44 0.71 -20.95 -42.95
N ASN A 45 1.57 -21.93 -43.00
CA ASN A 45 3.02 -21.88 -42.87
C ASN A 45 3.68 -20.55 -43.21
N TYR A 46 4.22 -19.89 -42.21
CA TYR A 46 5.27 -18.91 -42.37
C TYR A 46 6.56 -19.48 -41.78
N SER A 47 7.46 -19.97 -42.60
CA SER A 47 8.81 -20.36 -42.21
C SER A 47 9.65 -19.10 -41.92
N ALA A 48 10.64 -19.19 -41.03
CA ALA A 48 11.59 -18.09 -40.75
C ALA A 48 12.32 -17.55 -42.01
N LYS A 49 12.34 -18.31 -43.11
CA LYS A 49 12.75 -17.83 -44.44
C LYS A 49 11.80 -16.77 -45.05
N ARG A 50 10.52 -16.73 -44.65
CA ARG A 50 9.53 -15.84 -45.25
C ARG A 50 9.52 -14.45 -44.66
N ASP A 51 10.02 -14.22 -43.45
CA ASP A 51 10.10 -12.85 -42.87
C ASP A 51 11.19 -12.05 -43.60
N GLY A 52 12.35 -12.63 -43.87
CA GLY A 52 13.39 -12.00 -44.69
C GLY A 52 12.95 -11.73 -46.14
N ASP A 53 12.16 -12.67 -46.75
CA ASP A 53 11.63 -12.49 -48.11
C ASP A 53 10.56 -11.38 -48.18
N ARG A 54 9.78 -11.15 -47.11
CA ARG A 54 8.80 -10.08 -47.05
C ARG A 54 9.47 -8.72 -46.84
N GLU A 55 10.48 -8.65 -46.00
CA GLU A 55 11.26 -7.44 -45.75
C GLU A 55 11.98 -7.00 -47.03
N THR A 56 12.67 -7.90 -47.72
CA THR A 56 13.32 -7.61 -49.00
C THR A 56 12.32 -7.19 -50.08
N PHE A 57 11.14 -7.82 -50.15
CA PHE A 57 10.05 -7.44 -51.07
C PHE A 57 9.55 -6.03 -50.80
N ASP A 58 9.31 -5.67 -49.55
CA ASP A 58 8.84 -4.34 -49.16
C ASP A 58 9.89 -3.25 -49.46
N ILE A 59 11.18 -3.53 -49.26
CA ILE A 59 12.29 -2.63 -49.65
C ILE A 59 12.31 -2.39 -51.16
N ILE A 60 12.22 -3.42 -51.96
CA ILE A 60 12.19 -3.35 -53.40
C ILE A 60 10.97 -2.53 -53.90
N CYS A 61 9.78 -2.82 -53.35
CA CYS A 61 8.57 -2.07 -53.69
C CYS A 61 8.68 -0.58 -53.33
N ASN A 62 9.29 -0.26 -52.22
CA ASN A 62 9.53 1.12 -51.80
C ASN A 62 10.56 1.83 -52.71
N LEU A 63 11.65 1.18 -53.06
CA LEU A 63 12.65 1.74 -54.00
C LEU A 63 12.04 2.04 -55.37
N ARG A 64 11.12 1.19 -55.86
CA ARG A 64 10.42 1.44 -57.14
C ARG A 64 9.48 2.67 -57.12
N LYS A 65 8.93 3.00 -55.94
CA LYS A 65 8.00 4.12 -55.76
C LYS A 65 8.66 5.48 -55.55
N GLN A 66 9.99 5.53 -55.38
CA GLN A 66 10.73 6.77 -55.11
C GLN A 66 10.92 7.62 -56.40
N LYS A 67 11.36 8.89 -56.18
CA LYS A 67 11.71 9.81 -57.26
C LYS A 67 12.72 9.23 -58.25
N ASN A 68 13.61 8.37 -57.76
CA ASN A 68 14.62 7.63 -58.56
C ASN A 68 14.13 6.20 -58.91
N GLY A 69 12.89 5.85 -58.68
CA GLY A 69 12.35 4.49 -58.87
C GLY A 69 12.48 4.00 -60.31
N ALA A 70 12.38 4.89 -61.33
CA ALA A 70 12.63 4.53 -62.72
C ALA A 70 14.08 4.09 -62.96
N LYS A 71 15.09 4.78 -62.36
CA LYS A 71 16.50 4.39 -62.42
C LYS A 71 16.76 3.10 -61.68
N PHE A 72 16.15 2.93 -60.50
CA PHE A 72 16.24 1.70 -59.73
C PHE A 72 15.68 0.50 -60.53
N SER A 73 14.50 0.60 -61.11
CA SER A 73 13.89 -0.46 -61.89
C SER A 73 14.66 -0.75 -63.18
N LYS A 74 15.32 0.26 -63.78
CA LYS A 74 16.18 0.07 -64.97
C LYS A 74 17.38 -0.81 -64.61
N LEU A 75 18.04 -0.55 -63.44
CA LEU A 75 19.16 -1.34 -62.97
C LEU A 75 18.73 -2.68 -62.35
N PHE A 76 17.78 -2.67 -61.45
CA PHE A 76 17.41 -3.83 -60.62
C PHE A 76 16.61 -4.85 -61.41
N ASP A 77 15.54 -4.39 -62.15
CA ASP A 77 14.62 -5.30 -62.84
C ASP A 77 15.08 -5.70 -64.24
N LYS A 78 15.78 -4.77 -64.96
CA LYS A 78 16.14 -4.97 -66.36
C LYS A 78 17.66 -5.23 -66.57
N GLY A 79 18.51 -4.93 -65.56
CA GLY A 79 19.97 -5.00 -65.72
C GLY A 79 20.54 -4.01 -66.78
N ASP A 80 19.76 -3.01 -67.14
CA ASP A 80 20.17 -2.02 -68.15
C ASP A 80 21.01 -0.91 -67.52
N PHE A 81 22.31 -0.94 -67.87
CA PHE A 81 23.34 0.01 -67.38
C PHE A 81 23.82 0.97 -68.45
N THR A 82 23.08 1.15 -69.52
CA THR A 82 23.49 2.04 -70.66
C THR A 82 23.72 3.49 -70.28
N ASP A 83 23.15 3.93 -69.12
CA ASP A 83 23.34 5.30 -68.59
C ASP A 83 24.66 5.46 -67.79
N TYR A 84 25.46 4.39 -67.63
CA TYR A 84 26.70 4.37 -66.86
C TYR A 84 27.90 4.04 -67.74
N GLY A 85 29.05 4.58 -67.44
CA GLY A 85 30.28 4.37 -68.20
C GLY A 85 30.83 2.93 -68.14
N SER A 86 30.41 2.17 -67.11
CA SER A 86 30.75 0.77 -66.93
C SER A 86 29.70 0.04 -66.08
N GLN A 87 29.63 -1.29 -66.21
CA GLN A 87 28.77 -2.12 -65.38
C GLN A 87 29.19 -2.06 -63.90
N SER A 88 30.47 -1.80 -63.59
CA SER A 88 30.94 -1.64 -62.21
C SER A 88 30.48 -0.32 -61.58
N GLU A 89 30.27 0.72 -62.36
CA GLU A 89 29.64 1.96 -61.90
C GLU A 89 28.14 1.77 -61.65
N ALA A 90 27.47 0.99 -62.50
CA ALA A 90 26.08 0.62 -62.32
C ALA A 90 25.86 -0.22 -61.07
N ASP A 91 26.78 -1.18 -60.81
CA ASP A 91 26.77 -2.02 -59.60
C ASP A 91 26.87 -1.12 -58.34
N LEU A 92 27.81 -0.15 -58.33
CA LEU A 92 27.98 0.80 -57.25
C LEU A 92 26.75 1.72 -57.08
N ALA A 93 26.17 2.20 -58.17
CA ALA A 93 24.98 3.04 -58.13
C ALA A 93 23.75 2.28 -57.55
N LEU A 94 23.55 1.01 -57.96
CA LEU A 94 22.50 0.17 -57.41
C LEU A 94 22.72 -0.12 -55.91
N CYS A 95 23.95 -0.48 -55.53
CA CYS A 95 24.30 -0.69 -54.12
C CYS A 95 24.09 0.57 -53.28
N THR A 96 24.37 1.76 -53.79
CA THR A 96 24.14 3.03 -53.07
C THR A 96 22.64 3.31 -52.89
N MET A 97 21.81 3.00 -53.89
CA MET A 97 20.35 3.12 -53.75
C MET A 97 19.79 2.13 -52.69
N ILE A 98 20.34 0.92 -52.65
CA ILE A 98 19.98 -0.09 -51.67
C ILE A 98 20.50 0.31 -50.27
N ALA A 99 21.76 0.77 -50.14
CA ALA A 99 22.37 1.23 -48.89
C ALA A 99 21.54 2.33 -48.22
N PHE A 100 21.05 3.29 -49.01
CA PHE A 100 20.19 4.36 -48.54
C PHE A 100 18.91 3.83 -47.87
N ARG A 101 18.38 2.69 -48.31
CA ARG A 101 17.14 2.09 -47.78
C ARG A 101 17.37 1.03 -46.71
N THR A 102 18.53 0.39 -46.71
CA THR A 102 18.86 -0.69 -45.75
C THR A 102 19.63 -0.16 -44.54
N GLY A 103 19.74 1.18 -44.36
CA GLY A 103 20.47 1.76 -43.24
C GLY A 103 21.94 1.39 -43.26
N ASN A 104 22.55 1.28 -44.45
CA ASN A 104 23.95 0.90 -44.65
C ASN A 104 24.24 -0.56 -44.17
N ASN A 105 23.25 -1.46 -44.11
CA ASN A 105 23.46 -2.84 -43.73
C ASN A 105 24.11 -3.65 -44.86
N PRO A 106 25.38 -4.10 -44.74
CA PRO A 106 26.13 -4.77 -45.82
C PRO A 106 25.50 -6.12 -46.24
N GLU A 107 24.94 -6.89 -45.28
CA GLU A 107 24.34 -8.18 -45.55
C GLU A 107 23.06 -8.04 -46.37
N MET A 108 22.26 -7.02 -46.05
CA MET A 108 21.02 -6.72 -46.74
C MET A 108 21.34 -6.16 -48.17
N ILE A 109 22.39 -5.36 -48.33
CA ILE A 109 22.84 -4.88 -49.63
C ILE A 109 23.25 -6.07 -50.52
N ASP A 110 24.04 -7.02 -50.02
CA ASP A 110 24.43 -8.22 -50.76
C ASP A 110 23.19 -9.07 -51.15
N THR A 111 22.30 -9.30 -50.19
CA THR A 111 21.09 -10.08 -50.43
C THR A 111 20.19 -9.49 -51.52
N LEU A 112 19.97 -8.17 -51.48
CA LEU A 112 19.17 -7.46 -52.48
C LEU A 112 19.87 -7.38 -53.82
N PHE A 113 21.19 -7.10 -53.85
CA PHE A 113 21.95 -7.06 -55.11
C PHE A 113 21.91 -8.41 -55.84
N ARG A 114 22.00 -9.53 -55.14
CA ARG A 114 21.90 -10.87 -55.71
C ARG A 114 20.55 -11.17 -56.37
N GLN A 115 19.50 -10.44 -56.02
CA GLN A 115 18.17 -10.53 -56.63
C GLN A 115 18.00 -9.64 -57.85
N SER A 116 18.98 -8.77 -58.15
CA SER A 116 18.91 -7.84 -59.27
C SER A 116 19.34 -8.50 -60.60
N ALA A 117 18.86 -7.95 -61.70
CA ALA A 117 19.26 -8.33 -63.03
C ALA A 117 20.73 -7.92 -63.36
N LEU A 118 21.39 -7.12 -62.54
CA LEU A 118 22.81 -6.83 -62.65
C LEU A 118 23.70 -7.92 -62.04
N TYR A 119 23.14 -8.85 -61.28
CA TYR A 119 23.90 -9.94 -60.65
C TYR A 119 24.65 -10.79 -61.71
N ARG A 120 25.93 -11.04 -61.42
CA ARG A 120 26.83 -11.88 -62.28
C ARG A 120 27.91 -12.51 -61.42
N SER A 121 28.66 -13.52 -61.98
CA SER A 121 29.72 -14.28 -61.30
C SER A 121 30.83 -13.40 -60.70
N LYS A 122 31.09 -12.19 -61.25
CA LYS A 122 32.05 -11.22 -60.66
C LYS A 122 31.63 -10.80 -59.24
N TRP A 123 30.33 -10.78 -58.91
CA TRP A 123 29.83 -10.45 -57.58
C TRP A 123 30.17 -11.52 -56.54
N ASP A 124 30.39 -12.79 -56.94
CA ASP A 124 30.74 -13.86 -56.00
C ASP A 124 32.17 -13.75 -55.46
N ARG A 125 33.00 -12.93 -56.10
CA ARG A 125 34.33 -12.60 -55.58
C ARG A 125 34.19 -11.65 -54.38
N ALA A 126 34.72 -12.09 -53.20
CA ALA A 126 34.62 -11.36 -51.94
C ALA A 126 35.29 -9.98 -52.04
N ASP A 127 36.47 -9.91 -52.66
CA ASP A 127 37.23 -8.65 -52.84
C ASP A 127 36.41 -7.58 -53.60
N TYR A 128 35.74 -7.97 -54.66
CA TYR A 128 34.92 -7.04 -55.47
C TYR A 128 33.64 -6.65 -54.75
N ARG A 129 32.93 -7.62 -54.16
CA ARG A 129 31.67 -7.40 -53.46
C ARG A 129 31.84 -6.49 -52.26
N GLU A 130 32.78 -6.83 -51.36
CA GLU A 130 33.03 -6.07 -50.15
C GLU A 130 33.47 -4.64 -50.43
N MET A 131 34.40 -4.46 -51.42
CA MET A 131 34.84 -3.14 -51.84
C MET A 131 33.68 -2.31 -52.42
N THR A 132 32.78 -2.92 -53.20
CA THR A 132 31.65 -2.22 -53.81
C THR A 132 30.62 -1.82 -52.78
N ILE A 133 30.29 -2.72 -51.84
CA ILE A 133 29.40 -2.44 -50.72
C ILE A 133 29.98 -1.34 -49.83
N GLN A 134 31.27 -1.44 -49.48
CA GLN A 134 31.93 -0.43 -48.65
C GLN A 134 31.87 0.96 -49.29
N LYS A 135 32.17 1.06 -50.59
CA LYS A 135 32.07 2.33 -51.34
C LYS A 135 30.64 2.86 -51.41
N ALA A 136 29.65 1.98 -51.51
CA ALA A 136 28.26 2.35 -51.50
C ALA A 136 27.83 2.91 -50.14
N VAL A 137 28.27 2.29 -49.05
CA VAL A 137 28.02 2.73 -47.67
C VAL A 137 28.72 4.07 -47.40
N GLU A 138 29.98 4.22 -47.82
CA GLU A 138 30.73 5.50 -47.71
C GLU A 138 30.05 6.63 -48.52
N ALA A 139 29.59 6.35 -49.74
CA ALA A 139 28.90 7.30 -50.58
C ALA A 139 27.50 7.68 -50.02
N CYS A 140 26.84 6.78 -49.32
CA CYS A 140 25.58 7.02 -48.62
C CYS A 140 25.82 7.88 -47.36
N GLY A 141 26.91 7.65 -46.64
CA GLY A 141 27.28 8.35 -45.40
C GLY A 141 26.16 8.22 -44.37
N GLU A 142 25.93 9.27 -43.58
CA GLU A 142 24.86 9.35 -42.59
C GLU A 142 23.48 9.68 -43.19
N LYS A 143 23.40 9.85 -44.50
CA LYS A 143 22.15 10.23 -45.23
C LYS A 143 21.33 9.01 -45.63
N PHE A 144 21.18 8.02 -44.80
CA PHE A 144 20.34 6.89 -45.09
C PHE A 144 18.90 7.09 -44.59
N HIS A 145 17.97 6.47 -45.29
CA HIS A 145 16.59 6.52 -44.88
C HIS A 145 16.38 5.53 -43.73
N ARG A 146 16.14 6.00 -42.50
CA ARG A 146 15.88 5.21 -41.29
C ARG A 146 14.66 4.28 -41.37
N SER A 147 14.08 4.05 -42.53
CA SER A 147 12.77 3.42 -42.73
C SER A 147 12.76 1.89 -42.80
N VAL A 148 13.82 1.20 -42.42
CA VAL A 148 13.87 -0.28 -42.38
C VAL A 148 13.97 -0.82 -40.96
N MET A 149 14.02 0.03 -39.94
CA MET A 149 13.71 -0.41 -38.59
C MET A 149 12.20 -0.62 -38.46
N TYR A 150 11.80 -1.73 -37.84
CA TYR A 150 10.42 -1.94 -37.41
C TYR A 150 9.99 -0.75 -36.53
N HIS A 151 9.21 0.13 -37.13
CA HIS A 151 8.69 1.27 -36.40
C HIS A 151 7.40 0.86 -35.71
N PRO A 152 7.26 1.11 -34.41
CA PRO A 152 5.99 0.93 -33.74
C PRO A 152 4.88 1.72 -34.44
N ASP A 153 3.65 1.23 -34.39
CA ASP A 153 2.49 1.87 -35.05
C ASP A 153 2.26 3.31 -34.62
N TRP A 154 2.78 3.71 -33.45
CA TRP A 154 2.58 5.04 -32.88
C TRP A 154 3.56 6.09 -33.43
N ILE A 155 4.55 5.71 -34.26
CA ILE A 155 5.48 6.65 -34.92
C ILE A 155 5.36 6.56 -36.43
N THR A 156 5.37 7.70 -37.08
CA THR A 156 5.42 7.85 -38.53
C THR A 156 6.46 8.88 -38.89
N PHE A 157 6.93 8.89 -40.14
CA PHE A 157 7.90 9.88 -40.62
C PHE A 157 7.28 10.68 -41.77
N SER A 158 7.51 11.99 -41.75
CA SER A 158 7.16 12.85 -42.87
C SER A 158 8.01 12.54 -44.12
N GLU A 159 7.65 13.05 -45.26
CA GLU A 159 8.46 12.92 -46.51
C GLU A 159 9.90 13.44 -46.34
N LYS A 160 10.13 14.35 -45.38
CA LYS A 160 11.46 14.90 -45.04
C LYS A 160 12.19 14.11 -43.96
N GLY A 161 11.65 12.93 -43.55
CA GLY A 161 12.26 12.10 -42.51
C GLY A 161 12.05 12.60 -41.08
N VAL A 162 11.17 13.58 -40.85
CA VAL A 162 10.89 14.09 -39.50
C VAL A 162 9.92 13.14 -38.80
N PRO A 163 10.27 12.65 -37.60
CA PRO A 163 9.40 11.74 -36.85
C PRO A 163 8.13 12.48 -36.37
N HIS A 164 7.01 11.80 -36.44
CA HIS A 164 5.72 12.22 -35.91
C HIS A 164 5.14 11.15 -35.01
N ILE A 165 4.90 11.47 -33.74
CA ILE A 165 4.31 10.56 -32.75
C ILE A 165 2.81 10.76 -32.69
N SER A 166 2.04 9.70 -32.90
CA SER A 166 0.61 9.67 -32.67
C SER A 166 0.32 9.40 -31.20
N ALA A 167 -0.07 10.42 -30.44
CA ALA A 167 -0.39 10.28 -29.01
C ALA A 167 -1.50 9.26 -28.74
N THR A 168 -2.49 9.16 -29.63
CA THR A 168 -3.59 8.18 -29.52
C THR A 168 -3.09 6.73 -29.65
N LYS A 169 -2.19 6.49 -30.61
CA LYS A 169 -1.60 5.17 -30.81
C LYS A 169 -0.59 4.82 -29.70
N LEU A 170 0.22 5.81 -29.26
CA LEU A 170 1.11 5.67 -28.13
C LEU A 170 0.33 5.37 -26.84
N ALA A 171 -0.82 5.99 -26.62
CA ALA A 171 -1.69 5.68 -25.50
C ALA A 171 -2.16 4.22 -25.51
N LYS A 172 -2.45 3.63 -26.68
CA LYS A 172 -2.77 2.20 -26.80
C LYS A 172 -1.57 1.31 -26.42
N GLU A 173 -0.37 1.68 -26.85
CA GLU A 173 0.86 0.99 -26.49
C GLU A 173 1.12 1.03 -24.98
N VAL A 174 0.94 2.22 -24.35
CA VAL A 174 1.05 2.36 -22.88
C VAL A 174 0.04 1.46 -22.17
N LYS A 175 -1.24 1.46 -22.59
CA LYS A 175 -2.29 0.58 -22.03
C LYS A 175 -1.95 -0.91 -22.18
N ALA A 176 -1.26 -1.29 -23.24
CA ALA A 176 -0.84 -2.67 -23.47
C ALA A 176 0.34 -3.10 -22.58
N ARG A 177 1.27 -2.18 -22.28
CA ARG A 177 2.48 -2.48 -21.48
C ARG A 177 2.29 -2.24 -19.99
N VAL A 178 1.48 -1.26 -19.61
CA VAL A 178 1.35 -0.78 -18.23
C VAL A 178 -0.07 -1.04 -17.73
N LYS A 179 -0.19 -1.90 -16.75
CA LYS A 179 -1.48 -2.09 -16.06
C LYS A 179 -1.65 -0.98 -15.03
N TYR A 180 -2.66 -0.15 -15.20
CA TYR A 180 -2.95 0.95 -14.28
C TYR A 180 -4.46 1.14 -14.12
N ILE A 181 -4.85 1.86 -13.08
CA ILE A 181 -6.22 2.31 -12.83
C ILE A 181 -6.22 3.82 -12.59
N LEU A 182 -7.33 4.44 -12.97
CA LEU A 182 -7.61 5.84 -12.69
C LEU A 182 -8.53 5.92 -11.49
N VAL A 183 -8.06 6.56 -10.44
CA VAL A 183 -8.85 6.73 -9.22
C VAL A 183 -9.36 8.15 -9.12
N ARG A 184 -10.66 8.29 -8.98
CA ARG A 184 -11.33 9.57 -8.76
C ARG A 184 -12.21 9.47 -7.53
N ASP A 185 -12.18 10.51 -6.73
CA ASP A 185 -13.04 10.64 -5.57
C ASP A 185 -14.00 11.80 -5.75
N ASN A 186 -15.23 11.64 -5.27
CA ASN A 186 -16.24 12.69 -5.28
C ASN A 186 -15.79 13.79 -4.30
N GLY A 187 -15.36 14.94 -4.83
CA GLY A 187 -14.95 16.11 -4.05
C GLY A 187 -13.48 16.48 -4.16
N LYS A 188 -12.63 15.63 -4.77
CA LYS A 188 -11.24 16.00 -5.11
C LYS A 188 -11.13 16.39 -6.58
N GLU A 189 -10.45 17.49 -6.85
CA GLU A 189 -10.06 17.83 -8.21
C GLU A 189 -8.91 16.91 -8.65
N GLY A 190 -9.02 16.42 -9.90
CA GLY A 190 -7.98 15.64 -10.54
C GLY A 190 -8.16 14.13 -10.45
N VAL A 191 -7.40 13.45 -11.27
CA VAL A 191 -7.34 12.00 -11.38
C VAL A 191 -6.01 11.53 -10.83
N ARG A 192 -6.06 10.50 -9.98
CA ARG A 192 -4.86 9.82 -9.46
C ARG A 192 -4.61 8.56 -10.26
N VAL A 193 -3.38 8.39 -10.73
CA VAL A 193 -2.96 7.19 -11.46
C VAL A 193 -2.31 6.21 -10.49
N TYR A 194 -2.79 4.98 -10.46
CA TYR A 194 -2.16 3.89 -9.72
C TYR A 194 -1.70 2.83 -10.71
N VAL A 195 -0.41 2.53 -10.70
CA VAL A 195 0.22 1.53 -11.56
C VAL A 195 0.39 0.23 -10.78
N TYR A 196 0.03 -0.89 -11.42
CA TYR A 196 0.21 -2.21 -10.84
C TYR A 196 1.62 -2.73 -11.09
N GLU A 197 2.40 -2.83 -10.03
CA GLU A 197 3.80 -3.28 -10.05
C GLU A 197 4.06 -4.27 -8.93
N HIS A 198 4.75 -5.35 -9.22
CA HIS A 198 5.16 -6.34 -8.22
C HIS A 198 4.05 -6.80 -7.27
N GLY A 199 2.82 -6.87 -7.78
CA GLY A 199 1.66 -7.35 -7.02
C GLY A 199 0.94 -6.30 -6.17
N VAL A 200 1.21 -5.00 -6.36
CA VAL A 200 0.59 -3.90 -5.61
C VAL A 200 0.32 -2.70 -6.54
N TYR A 201 -0.70 -1.93 -6.24
CA TYR A 201 -0.98 -0.66 -6.91
C TYR A 201 -0.23 0.50 -6.24
N VAL A 202 0.70 1.11 -6.97
CA VAL A 202 1.53 2.22 -6.50
C VAL A 202 1.02 3.53 -7.09
N TYR A 203 0.82 4.55 -6.25
CA TYR A 203 0.46 5.88 -6.73
C TYR A 203 1.60 6.49 -7.55
N TYR A 204 1.30 6.89 -8.77
CA TYR A 204 2.20 7.63 -9.63
C TYR A 204 1.76 9.09 -9.72
N ALA A 205 2.60 9.99 -9.25
CA ALA A 205 2.42 11.41 -9.49
C ALA A 205 2.45 11.69 -11.01
N PRO A 206 1.84 12.79 -11.49
CA PRO A 206 1.76 13.08 -12.93
C PRO A 206 3.11 13.07 -13.66
N ASP A 207 4.18 13.55 -13.02
CA ASP A 207 5.54 13.54 -13.54
C ASP A 207 6.12 12.13 -13.65
N MET A 208 5.86 11.26 -12.67
CA MET A 208 6.27 9.86 -12.70
C MET A 208 5.59 9.09 -13.85
N PHE A 209 4.29 9.25 -14.04
CA PHE A 209 3.59 8.56 -15.12
C PHE A 209 3.98 9.10 -16.50
N LYS A 210 4.25 10.42 -16.63
CA LYS A 210 4.84 11.02 -17.83
C LYS A 210 6.24 10.48 -18.12
N ALA A 211 7.04 10.19 -17.08
CA ALA A 211 8.35 9.56 -17.25
C ALA A 211 8.24 8.14 -17.83
N VAL A 212 7.21 7.36 -17.45
CA VAL A 212 6.94 6.05 -18.06
C VAL A 212 6.66 6.21 -19.56
N ILE A 213 5.80 7.15 -19.93
CA ILE A 213 5.49 7.44 -21.36
C ILE A 213 6.75 7.86 -22.11
N LYS A 214 7.53 8.78 -21.54
CA LYS A 214 8.80 9.22 -22.10
C LYS A 214 9.75 8.05 -22.34
N ASN A 215 9.89 7.14 -21.36
CA ASN A 215 10.79 6.01 -21.47
C ASN A 215 10.36 5.03 -22.58
N ILE A 216 9.07 4.81 -22.79
CA ILE A 216 8.56 3.99 -23.91
C ILE A 216 8.97 4.59 -25.26
N ILE A 217 8.98 5.91 -25.39
CA ILE A 217 9.48 6.58 -26.60
C ILE A 217 11.01 6.42 -26.70
N ALA A 218 11.72 6.66 -25.61
CA ALA A 218 13.18 6.60 -25.57
C ALA A 218 13.74 5.18 -25.80
N GLU A 219 13.03 4.12 -25.40
CA GLU A 219 13.37 2.73 -25.73
C GLU A 219 13.44 2.48 -27.25
N TYR A 220 12.65 3.20 -28.01
CA TYR A 220 12.71 3.14 -29.46
C TYR A 220 13.85 4.00 -30.01
N ASP A 221 13.89 5.30 -29.66
CA ASP A 221 14.94 6.23 -30.05
C ASP A 221 14.87 7.47 -29.15
N GLU A 222 15.97 7.77 -28.45
CA GLU A 222 16.07 8.93 -27.55
C GLU A 222 15.90 10.27 -28.30
N ASP A 223 16.32 10.35 -29.56
CA ASP A 223 16.28 11.56 -30.38
C ASP A 223 14.87 11.94 -30.81
N VAL A 224 13.90 11.01 -30.78
CA VAL A 224 12.50 11.28 -31.14
C VAL A 224 11.63 11.65 -29.95
N VAL A 225 12.20 11.72 -28.74
CA VAL A 225 11.44 12.09 -27.54
C VAL A 225 10.87 13.50 -27.67
N SER A 226 9.55 13.60 -27.62
CA SER A 226 8.79 14.85 -27.67
C SER A 226 7.97 15.04 -26.41
N MET A 227 8.26 16.07 -25.61
CA MET A 227 7.47 16.36 -24.41
C MET A 227 6.03 16.77 -24.75
N GLY A 228 5.78 17.33 -25.93
CA GLY A 228 4.43 17.58 -26.43
C GLY A 228 3.63 16.28 -26.57
N ALA A 229 4.21 15.28 -27.25
CA ALA A 229 3.61 13.96 -27.41
C ALA A 229 3.41 13.24 -26.04
N VAL A 230 4.36 13.39 -25.10
CA VAL A 230 4.24 12.85 -23.74
C VAL A 230 3.05 13.48 -23.01
N HIS A 231 2.90 14.80 -23.06
CA HIS A 231 1.80 15.51 -22.39
C HIS A 231 0.44 15.18 -23.00
N GLU A 232 0.35 15.11 -24.32
CA GLU A 232 -0.88 14.74 -25.03
C GLU A 232 -1.27 13.29 -24.74
N THR A 233 -0.32 12.37 -24.78
CA THR A 233 -0.55 10.96 -24.42
C THR A 233 -1.02 10.82 -22.98
N TYR A 234 -0.38 11.53 -22.03
CA TYR A 234 -0.80 11.56 -20.63
C TYR A 234 -2.23 12.07 -20.50
N ALA A 235 -2.59 13.17 -21.18
CA ALA A 235 -3.94 13.72 -21.17
C ALA A 235 -4.97 12.70 -21.70
N ILE A 236 -4.67 12.02 -22.80
CA ILE A 236 -5.53 10.96 -23.36
C ILE A 236 -5.72 9.82 -22.34
N LEU A 237 -4.63 9.35 -21.69
CA LEU A 237 -4.67 8.25 -20.74
C LEU A 237 -5.43 8.59 -19.45
N THR A 238 -5.47 9.86 -19.05
CA THR A 238 -6.10 10.31 -17.81
C THR A 238 -7.49 10.94 -18.00
N THR A 239 -7.94 11.12 -19.24
CA THR A 239 -9.25 11.64 -19.61
C THR A 239 -10.15 10.48 -20.08
N ASP A 240 -10.33 9.48 -19.25
CA ASP A 240 -11.23 8.35 -19.49
C ASP A 240 -12.46 8.47 -18.58
N LEU A 241 -13.59 7.84 -18.95
CA LEU A 241 -14.80 7.80 -18.12
C LEU A 241 -14.79 6.62 -17.14
N ASP A 242 -13.87 5.67 -17.32
CA ASP A 242 -13.77 4.46 -16.51
C ASP A 242 -12.89 4.71 -15.28
N TYR A 243 -13.48 5.33 -14.25
CA TYR A 243 -12.80 5.62 -13.00
C TYR A 243 -13.13 4.60 -11.91
N THR A 244 -12.09 4.17 -11.21
CA THR A 244 -12.21 3.38 -9.98
C THR A 244 -12.51 4.32 -8.80
N PRO A 245 -13.57 4.10 -8.02
CA PRO A 245 -13.80 4.88 -6.80
C PRO A 245 -12.70 4.58 -5.77
N GLU A 246 -12.31 5.60 -4.99
CA GLU A 246 -11.27 5.43 -3.95
C GLU A 246 -11.64 4.33 -2.93
N SER A 247 -12.93 4.18 -2.63
CA SER A 247 -13.44 3.13 -1.72
C SER A 247 -13.19 1.70 -2.20
N ALA A 248 -12.87 1.49 -3.48
CA ALA A 248 -12.50 0.19 -4.02
C ALA A 248 -11.05 -0.20 -3.68
N LEU A 249 -10.19 0.79 -3.37
CA LEU A 249 -8.83 0.52 -2.93
C LEU A 249 -8.85 -0.11 -1.53
N ASN A 250 -8.12 -1.21 -1.37
CA ASN A 250 -8.04 -1.96 -0.11
C ASN A 250 -9.42 -2.38 0.45
N ALA A 251 -10.43 -2.55 -0.42
CA ALA A 251 -11.78 -2.91 0.00
C ALA A 251 -11.88 -4.35 0.56
N ARG A 252 -11.00 -5.25 0.13
CA ARG A 252 -10.93 -6.63 0.62
C ARG A 252 -10.22 -6.67 1.98
N GLU A 253 -10.99 -6.64 3.07
CA GLU A 253 -10.48 -6.64 4.45
C GLU A 253 -9.82 -7.96 4.86
N ASP A 254 -10.17 -9.04 4.20
CA ASP A 254 -9.62 -10.37 4.40
C ASP A 254 -8.24 -10.60 3.74
N ILE A 255 -7.65 -9.56 3.15
CA ILE A 255 -6.39 -9.66 2.41
C ILE A 255 -5.24 -8.99 3.18
N ILE A 256 -4.09 -9.70 3.21
CA ILE A 256 -2.78 -9.13 3.52
C ILE A 256 -1.90 -9.36 2.29
N ASN A 257 -1.36 -8.30 1.71
CA ASN A 257 -0.50 -8.40 0.54
C ASN A 257 0.96 -8.54 0.97
N PHE A 258 1.60 -9.64 0.60
CA PHE A 258 3.03 -9.93 0.81
C PHE A 258 3.78 -9.91 -0.53
N ARG A 259 5.11 -9.89 -0.51
CA ARG A 259 5.92 -9.91 -1.75
C ARG A 259 5.68 -11.13 -2.63
N ASN A 260 5.37 -12.27 -2.04
CA ASN A 260 5.17 -13.54 -2.75
C ASN A 260 3.71 -13.91 -2.99
N GLY A 261 2.73 -13.06 -2.65
CA GLY A 261 1.33 -13.32 -2.89
C GLY A 261 0.39 -12.58 -1.95
N LEU A 262 -0.89 -12.84 -2.12
CA LEU A 262 -1.97 -12.30 -1.30
C LEU A 262 -2.40 -13.36 -0.30
N LEU A 263 -2.28 -13.09 0.99
CA LEU A 263 -2.78 -13.96 2.05
C LEU A 263 -4.25 -13.64 2.29
N VAL A 264 -5.12 -14.59 2.01
CA VAL A 264 -6.55 -14.54 2.35
C VAL A 264 -6.71 -15.08 3.76
N VAL A 265 -7.18 -14.24 4.69
CA VAL A 265 -7.33 -14.59 6.11
C VAL A 265 -8.81 -14.61 6.47
N THR A 266 -9.28 -15.76 6.97
CA THR A 266 -10.65 -15.95 7.45
C THR A 266 -10.67 -16.27 8.95
N ALA A 267 -11.82 -16.54 9.51
CA ALA A 267 -11.95 -16.97 10.92
C ALA A 267 -11.30 -18.35 11.21
N THR A 268 -11.11 -19.18 10.18
CA THR A 268 -10.70 -20.59 10.32
C THR A 268 -9.52 -20.98 9.46
N ASP A 269 -9.17 -20.15 8.45
CA ASP A 269 -8.13 -20.48 7.47
C ASP A 269 -7.33 -19.25 7.06
N ALA A 270 -6.08 -19.48 6.66
CA ALA A 270 -5.21 -18.46 6.08
C ALA A 270 -4.45 -19.08 4.90
N ARG A 271 -4.76 -18.65 3.68
CA ARG A 271 -4.25 -19.23 2.44
C ARG A 271 -3.56 -18.19 1.57
N LEU A 272 -2.35 -18.48 1.13
CA LEU A 272 -1.62 -17.65 0.15
C LEU A 272 -2.12 -17.95 -1.26
N ILE A 273 -2.47 -16.91 -2.01
CA ILE A 273 -2.84 -17.00 -3.42
C ILE A 273 -1.91 -16.12 -4.27
N PRO A 274 -1.75 -16.41 -5.56
CA PRO A 274 -0.96 -15.55 -6.45
C PRO A 274 -1.49 -14.12 -6.49
N HIS A 275 -0.61 -13.17 -6.76
CA HIS A 275 -1.00 -11.79 -7.02
C HIS A 275 -1.92 -11.70 -8.25
N THR A 276 -2.93 -10.85 -8.17
CA THR A 276 -3.81 -10.51 -9.29
C THR A 276 -4.10 -9.00 -9.30
N PRO A 277 -4.12 -8.36 -10.48
CA PRO A 277 -4.50 -6.95 -10.58
C PRO A 277 -5.98 -6.69 -10.25
N ASP A 278 -6.82 -7.73 -10.14
CA ASP A 278 -8.23 -7.58 -9.83
C ASP A 278 -8.48 -7.26 -8.34
N ILE A 279 -7.48 -7.49 -7.48
CA ILE A 279 -7.52 -7.13 -6.07
C ILE A 279 -6.72 -5.85 -5.86
N LEU A 280 -7.43 -4.74 -5.63
CA LEU A 280 -6.88 -3.38 -5.61
C LEU A 280 -6.20 -3.07 -4.27
N THR A 281 -5.03 -3.66 -4.00
CA THR A 281 -4.25 -3.36 -2.80
C THR A 281 -3.19 -2.29 -3.09
N THR A 282 -3.06 -1.32 -2.19
CA THR A 282 -2.05 -0.25 -2.25
C THR A 282 -0.96 -0.39 -1.19
N ILE A 283 -1.10 -1.36 -0.29
CA ILE A 283 -0.16 -1.65 0.78
C ILE A 283 0.38 -3.05 0.58
N GLN A 284 1.71 -3.19 0.58
CA GLN A 284 2.39 -4.49 0.50
C GLN A 284 3.39 -4.60 1.64
N ILE A 285 3.28 -5.70 2.40
CA ILE A 285 4.23 -6.02 3.48
C ILE A 285 5.56 -6.42 2.85
N PRO A 286 6.70 -5.75 3.20
CA PRO A 286 7.98 -5.91 2.50
C PRO A 286 8.73 -7.20 2.89
N CYS A 287 8.04 -8.31 3.00
CA CYS A 287 8.60 -9.65 3.21
C CYS A 287 7.71 -10.72 2.58
N ASN A 288 8.20 -11.96 2.56
CA ASN A 288 7.42 -13.11 2.13
C ASN A 288 6.58 -13.67 3.28
N TYR A 289 5.44 -14.24 2.93
CA TYR A 289 4.68 -15.09 3.85
C TYR A 289 5.05 -16.55 3.63
N THR A 290 5.16 -17.30 4.71
CA THR A 290 5.32 -18.75 4.69
C THR A 290 4.37 -19.42 5.66
N GLU A 291 3.85 -20.57 5.28
CA GLU A 291 3.03 -21.42 6.15
C GLU A 291 3.88 -22.15 7.21
N ASN A 292 5.17 -22.32 6.94
CA ASN A 292 6.10 -22.94 7.86
C ASN A 292 6.30 -22.09 9.10
N LEU A 293 6.47 -22.76 10.25
CA LEU A 293 6.78 -22.08 11.51
C LEU A 293 8.24 -21.60 11.49
N ILE A 294 8.41 -20.27 11.47
CA ILE A 294 9.73 -19.65 11.62
C ILE A 294 9.90 -19.23 13.07
N PRO A 295 10.96 -19.68 13.75
CA PRO A 295 11.28 -19.24 15.11
C PRO A 295 11.55 -17.74 15.17
N THR A 296 11.07 -17.09 16.23
CA THR A 296 11.27 -15.66 16.50
C THR A 296 11.80 -15.44 17.91
N PRO A 297 12.98 -16.00 18.28
CA PRO A 297 13.44 -16.03 19.66
C PRO A 297 13.70 -14.65 20.25
N ASN A 298 14.18 -13.69 19.45
CA ASN A 298 14.38 -12.32 19.91
C ASN A 298 13.05 -11.60 20.14
N PHE A 299 12.10 -11.75 19.20
CA PHE A 299 10.77 -11.16 19.32
C PHE A 299 9.98 -11.77 20.49
N ASP A 300 10.02 -13.09 20.68
CA ASP A 300 9.32 -13.75 21.78
C ASP A 300 9.85 -13.30 23.14
N ARG A 301 11.17 -13.22 23.30
CA ARG A 301 11.81 -12.70 24.52
C ARG A 301 11.45 -11.24 24.76
N TYR A 302 11.52 -10.43 23.71
CA TYR A 302 11.17 -9.02 23.78
C TYR A 302 9.72 -8.82 24.19
N LEU A 303 8.77 -9.49 23.54
CA LEU A 303 7.34 -9.38 23.83
C LEU A 303 7.01 -9.87 25.24
N HIS A 304 7.65 -10.95 25.70
CA HIS A 304 7.55 -11.45 27.05
C HIS A 304 8.01 -10.42 28.09
N THR A 305 9.13 -9.72 27.82
CA THR A 305 9.66 -8.67 28.71
C THR A 305 8.76 -7.44 28.70
N LEU A 306 8.31 -6.98 27.51
CA LEU A 306 7.47 -5.79 27.35
C LEU A 306 6.14 -5.93 28.13
N THR A 307 5.55 -7.12 28.10
CA THR A 307 4.23 -7.39 28.70
C THR A 307 4.30 -7.96 30.11
N ASN A 308 5.47 -7.99 30.71
CA ASN A 308 5.68 -8.63 32.04
C ASN A 308 5.11 -10.06 32.09
N SER A 309 5.35 -10.86 31.05
CA SER A 309 4.93 -12.26 30.90
C SER A 309 3.41 -12.48 30.75
N ASP A 310 2.60 -11.42 30.66
CA ASP A 310 1.16 -11.51 30.44
C ASP A 310 0.84 -12.00 29.01
N ARG A 311 0.48 -13.27 28.88
CA ARG A 311 0.20 -13.91 27.60
C ARG A 311 -1.04 -13.33 26.89
N ASP A 312 -2.03 -12.88 27.65
CA ASP A 312 -3.24 -12.29 27.08
C ASP A 312 -2.93 -10.94 26.45
N VAL A 313 -2.04 -10.16 27.09
CA VAL A 313 -1.52 -8.89 26.52
C VAL A 313 -0.65 -9.15 25.30
N GLN A 314 0.20 -10.18 25.31
CA GLN A 314 0.99 -10.57 24.12
C GLN A 314 0.05 -10.87 22.93
N GLN A 315 -0.99 -11.65 23.19
CA GLN A 315 -1.99 -11.98 22.18
C GLN A 315 -2.70 -10.72 21.64
N LEU A 316 -3.10 -9.80 22.52
CA LEU A 316 -3.73 -8.53 22.13
C LEU A 316 -2.80 -7.69 21.23
N LEU A 317 -1.51 -7.60 21.56
CA LEU A 317 -0.53 -6.85 20.77
C LEU A 317 -0.34 -7.48 19.38
N LEU A 318 -0.30 -8.82 19.30
CA LEU A 318 -0.25 -9.55 18.02
C LEU A 318 -1.53 -9.35 17.21
N GLU A 319 -2.71 -9.35 17.84
CA GLU A 319 -3.99 -9.05 17.19
C GLU A 319 -3.99 -7.63 16.61
N PHE A 320 -3.51 -6.65 17.37
CA PHE A 320 -3.40 -5.27 16.90
C PHE A 320 -2.45 -5.15 15.71
N MET A 321 -1.26 -5.77 15.79
CA MET A 321 -0.33 -5.83 14.67
C MET A 321 -0.94 -6.52 13.45
N GLY A 322 -1.70 -7.60 13.64
CA GLY A 322 -2.40 -8.33 12.58
C GLY A 322 -3.41 -7.45 11.85
N VAL A 323 -4.17 -6.65 12.58
CA VAL A 323 -5.09 -5.67 11.97
C VAL A 323 -4.32 -4.56 11.25
N VAL A 324 -3.20 -4.06 11.80
CA VAL A 324 -2.38 -3.03 11.16
C VAL A 324 -1.81 -3.50 9.81
N ILE A 325 -1.30 -4.73 9.73
CA ILE A 325 -0.72 -5.27 8.48
C ILE A 325 -1.77 -5.70 7.44
N SER A 326 -3.06 -5.73 7.80
CA SER A 326 -4.18 -6.12 6.93
C SER A 326 -4.93 -4.91 6.38
N ASN A 327 -5.95 -5.17 5.56
CA ASN A 327 -6.86 -4.14 5.06
C ASN A 327 -8.10 -3.93 5.95
N VAL A 328 -8.18 -4.58 7.12
CA VAL A 328 -9.32 -4.41 8.04
C VAL A 328 -9.47 -2.94 8.41
N LYS A 329 -10.67 -2.40 8.25
CA LYS A 329 -10.94 -0.99 8.54
C LYS A 329 -10.80 -0.71 10.04
N GLY A 330 -9.89 0.21 10.42
CA GLY A 330 -9.56 0.49 11.81
C GLY A 330 -10.77 0.92 12.65
N TYR A 331 -11.70 1.68 12.06
CA TYR A 331 -12.93 2.11 12.74
C TYR A 331 -13.88 0.95 13.10
N ARG A 332 -13.81 -0.21 12.42
CA ARG A 332 -14.57 -1.41 12.83
C ARG A 332 -14.17 -1.91 14.21
N MET A 333 -12.88 -1.74 14.53
CA MET A 333 -12.34 -2.14 15.83
C MET A 333 -12.77 -1.22 16.95
N LYS A 334 -13.12 0.04 16.65
CA LYS A 334 -13.50 1.10 17.61
C LYS A 334 -12.49 1.25 18.75
N LYS A 335 -11.21 0.95 18.50
CA LYS A 335 -10.14 0.91 19.50
C LYS A 335 -8.88 1.60 19.01
N SER A 336 -8.18 2.24 19.92
CA SER A 336 -6.83 2.78 19.79
C SER A 336 -5.92 2.15 20.83
N LEU A 337 -4.62 2.02 20.55
CA LEU A 337 -3.65 1.41 21.44
C LEU A 337 -2.80 2.48 22.13
N PHE A 338 -2.79 2.46 23.46
CA PHE A 338 -1.97 3.30 24.32
C PHE A 338 -0.98 2.43 25.10
N LEU A 339 0.30 2.49 24.74
CA LEU A 339 1.37 1.86 25.53
C LEU A 339 1.91 2.87 26.53
N VAL A 340 1.79 2.57 27.81
CA VAL A 340 2.11 3.48 28.91
C VAL A 340 3.17 2.88 29.83
N GLY A 341 4.11 3.67 30.27
CA GLY A 341 5.14 3.26 31.24
C GLY A 341 6.35 4.19 31.21
N ALA A 342 7.25 4.05 32.16
CA ALA A 342 8.47 4.83 32.22
C ALA A 342 9.31 4.73 30.95
N GLY A 343 10.31 5.58 30.78
CA GLY A 343 11.31 5.44 29.72
C GLY A 343 11.96 4.05 29.74
N ASP A 344 12.59 3.69 28.64
CA ASP A 344 13.39 2.46 28.52
C ASP A 344 12.66 1.13 28.78
N THR A 345 11.35 1.10 28.58
CA THR A 345 10.55 -0.15 28.65
C THR A 345 10.38 -0.87 27.31
N GLY A 346 10.86 -0.27 26.20
CA GLY A 346 10.77 -0.85 24.86
C GLY A 346 9.47 -0.52 24.09
N LYS A 347 8.57 0.30 24.61
CA LYS A 347 7.28 0.67 23.95
C LYS A 347 7.46 1.12 22.51
N SER A 348 8.36 2.07 22.27
CA SER A 348 8.62 2.65 20.96
C SER A 348 9.21 1.64 19.97
N VAL A 349 9.93 0.62 20.46
CA VAL A 349 10.52 -0.43 19.60
C VAL A 349 9.42 -1.25 18.92
N LEU A 350 8.35 -1.64 19.63
CA LEU A 350 7.24 -2.40 19.04
C LEU A 350 6.52 -1.61 17.96
N LYS A 351 6.28 -0.32 18.24
CA LYS A 351 5.65 0.58 17.25
C LYS A 351 6.56 0.74 16.02
N SER A 352 7.86 1.02 16.21
CA SER A 352 8.82 1.17 15.12
C SER A 352 9.01 -0.12 14.30
N LEU A 353 8.95 -1.29 14.95
CA LEU A 353 8.93 -2.57 14.24
C LEU A 353 7.68 -2.68 13.35
N THR A 354 6.51 -2.36 13.89
CA THR A 354 5.24 -2.42 13.15
C THR A 354 5.24 -1.43 11.97
N GLU A 355 5.79 -0.23 12.16
CA GLU A 355 5.98 0.77 11.10
C GLU A 355 6.89 0.25 9.97
N ARG A 356 8.01 -0.42 10.34
CA ARG A 356 8.87 -1.09 9.34
C ARG A 356 8.16 -2.23 8.59
N LEU A 357 7.27 -2.97 9.27
CA LEU A 357 6.51 -4.06 8.68
C LEU A 357 5.49 -3.58 7.63
N ILE A 358 4.85 -2.44 7.83
CA ILE A 358 3.89 -1.89 6.86
C ILE A 358 4.57 -1.02 5.78
N GLY A 359 5.84 -0.66 5.97
CA GLY A 359 6.62 0.11 5.01
C GLY A 359 6.39 1.63 5.06
N ARG A 360 7.34 2.37 4.50
CA ARG A 360 7.29 3.84 4.44
C ARG A 360 6.07 4.31 3.64
N GLY A 361 5.48 5.43 4.06
CA GLY A 361 4.29 6.01 3.42
C GLY A 361 2.97 5.48 3.99
N ASN A 362 2.99 4.36 4.72
CA ASN A 362 1.78 3.78 5.31
C ASN A 362 1.59 4.15 6.79
N PHE A 363 2.46 4.96 7.35
CA PHE A 363 2.36 5.45 8.73
C PHE A 363 2.81 6.90 8.86
N ILE A 364 2.35 7.55 9.94
CA ILE A 364 2.75 8.90 10.31
C ILE A 364 2.96 9.01 11.82
N GLY A 365 4.06 9.69 12.20
CA GLY A 365 4.29 10.13 13.58
C GLY A 365 3.51 11.42 13.85
N ILE A 366 2.49 11.35 14.70
CA ILE A 366 1.63 12.50 15.03
C ILE A 366 1.06 12.33 16.43
N ASP A 367 1.03 13.40 17.22
CA ASP A 367 0.44 13.38 18.56
C ASP A 367 -1.08 13.56 18.51
N LEU A 368 -1.76 13.12 19.58
CA LEU A 368 -3.22 13.21 19.66
C LEU A 368 -3.72 14.67 19.54
N LYS A 369 -3.00 15.64 20.13
CA LYS A 369 -3.32 17.04 20.02
C LYS A 369 -3.14 17.60 18.61
N GLU A 370 -2.14 17.11 17.88
CA GLU A 370 -1.90 17.50 16.48
C GLU A 370 -2.98 16.95 15.56
N ILE A 371 -3.51 15.75 15.84
CA ILE A 371 -4.65 15.18 15.10
C ILE A 371 -5.91 16.05 15.25
N GLU A 372 -6.14 16.61 16.43
CA GLU A 372 -7.28 17.53 16.69
C GLU A 372 -7.07 18.93 16.06
N ALA A 373 -5.86 19.28 15.66
CA ALA A 373 -5.55 20.56 15.02
C ALA A 373 -6.04 20.62 13.57
N ARG A 374 -6.15 21.83 13.01
CA ARG A 374 -6.74 22.14 11.69
C ARG A 374 -6.25 21.25 10.54
N PHE A 375 -4.95 20.98 10.45
CA PHE A 375 -4.36 20.19 9.38
C PHE A 375 -4.07 18.73 9.78
N GLY A 376 -4.38 18.33 11.00
CA GLY A 376 -4.07 17.02 11.54
C GLY A 376 -4.75 15.87 10.77
N THR A 377 -6.00 16.09 10.36
CA THR A 377 -6.74 15.13 9.56
C THR A 377 -6.15 14.93 8.17
N GLY A 378 -5.61 15.98 7.54
CA GLY A 378 -4.90 15.88 6.29
C GLY A 378 -3.61 15.06 6.42
N ALA A 379 -2.90 15.21 7.55
CA ALA A 379 -1.66 14.48 7.79
C ALA A 379 -1.87 12.95 7.89
N ILE A 380 -2.98 12.48 8.46
CA ILE A 380 -3.28 11.04 8.58
C ILE A 380 -3.89 10.43 7.30
N TYR A 381 -4.32 11.26 6.35
CA TYR A 381 -4.95 10.79 5.13
C TYR A 381 -4.06 9.79 4.38
N GLY A 382 -4.63 8.66 3.98
CA GLY A 382 -3.92 7.62 3.22
C GLY A 382 -2.94 6.77 4.03
N THR A 383 -2.81 7.03 5.36
CA THR A 383 -1.93 6.20 6.21
C THR A 383 -2.70 5.05 6.86
N ARG A 384 -2.01 3.95 7.11
CA ARG A 384 -2.55 2.76 7.78
C ARG A 384 -2.39 2.82 9.30
N LEU A 385 -1.38 3.54 9.77
CA LEU A 385 -1.06 3.71 11.19
C LEU A 385 -0.71 5.16 11.47
N ALA A 386 -1.39 5.77 12.43
CA ALA A 386 -1.06 7.11 12.91
C ALA A 386 -0.82 7.09 14.43
N GLY A 387 0.08 7.94 14.89
CA GLY A 387 0.36 8.10 16.31
C GLY A 387 1.82 8.34 16.63
N SER A 388 2.13 8.58 17.89
CA SER A 388 3.46 8.98 18.36
C SER A 388 4.18 7.84 19.08
N SER A 389 5.50 7.79 18.90
CA SER A 389 6.39 6.86 19.60
C SER A 389 6.82 7.38 20.97
N ASP A 390 6.63 8.67 21.23
CA ASP A 390 6.90 9.33 22.52
C ASP A 390 6.00 10.56 22.66
N MET A 391 4.71 10.32 22.94
CA MET A 391 3.75 11.39 23.13
C MET A 391 4.00 12.09 24.46
N SER A 392 4.17 13.39 24.41
CA SER A 392 4.32 14.22 25.61
C SER A 392 3.05 14.19 26.47
N PHE A 393 3.20 14.39 27.78
CA PHE A 393 2.05 14.60 28.67
C PHE A 393 1.32 15.88 28.29
N LEU A 394 0.06 15.75 27.89
CA LEU A 394 -0.77 16.85 27.42
C LEU A 394 -2.17 16.77 28.03
N SER A 395 -2.79 17.94 28.22
CA SER A 395 -4.23 18.03 28.35
C SER A 395 -4.83 18.20 26.96
N VAL A 396 -5.82 17.38 26.64
CA VAL A 396 -6.59 17.47 25.40
C VAL A 396 -8.01 17.85 25.76
N ASP A 397 -8.43 19.04 25.35
CA ASP A 397 -9.72 19.60 25.75
C ASP A 397 -10.88 19.07 24.91
N GLU A 398 -10.63 18.73 23.65
CA GLU A 398 -11.60 18.15 22.73
C GLU A 398 -11.06 16.88 22.07
N LEU A 399 -11.89 15.85 21.98
CA LEU A 399 -11.61 14.56 21.32
C LEU A 399 -12.57 14.31 20.15
N LYS A 400 -12.98 15.36 19.46
CA LYS A 400 -13.95 15.31 18.37
C LYS A 400 -13.43 14.48 17.19
N THR A 401 -12.19 14.74 16.79
CA THR A 401 -11.54 14.06 15.66
C THR A 401 -11.22 12.61 16.04
N PHE A 402 -10.68 12.37 17.24
CA PHE A 402 -10.47 11.01 17.76
C PHE A 402 -11.76 10.17 17.77
N LYS A 403 -12.88 10.77 18.17
CA LYS A 403 -14.20 10.13 18.17
C LYS A 403 -14.62 9.74 16.76
N LYS A 404 -14.47 10.65 15.80
CA LYS A 404 -14.79 10.43 14.38
C LYS A 404 -13.91 9.32 13.77
N ILE A 405 -12.59 9.38 13.99
CA ILE A 405 -11.64 8.38 13.53
C ILE A 405 -12.03 6.99 14.01
N THR A 406 -12.22 6.85 15.31
CA THR A 406 -12.54 5.55 15.92
C THR A 406 -13.98 5.11 15.69
N GLY A 407 -14.87 6.01 15.28
CA GLY A 407 -16.27 5.75 14.95
C GLY A 407 -16.53 5.40 13.48
N GLY A 408 -15.61 5.78 12.58
CA GLY A 408 -15.79 5.66 11.13
C GLY A 408 -16.61 6.80 10.53
N ASP A 409 -16.70 7.93 11.23
CA ASP A 409 -17.37 9.12 10.73
C ASP A 409 -16.51 9.83 9.68
N SER A 410 -17.17 10.62 8.81
CA SER A 410 -16.49 11.45 7.82
C SER A 410 -15.63 12.53 8.49
N LEU A 411 -14.43 12.72 7.97
CA LEU A 411 -13.44 13.73 8.34
C LEU A 411 -13.22 14.70 7.18
N PHE A 412 -12.94 15.95 7.48
CA PHE A 412 -12.45 16.90 6.49
C PHE A 412 -10.93 16.93 6.51
N ALA A 413 -10.29 16.62 5.37
CA ALA A 413 -8.87 16.85 5.16
C ALA A 413 -8.65 18.20 4.49
N GLU A 414 -7.68 18.95 4.96
CA GLU A 414 -7.26 20.22 4.36
C GLU A 414 -5.74 20.18 4.15
N PHE A 415 -5.29 20.40 2.91
CA PHE A 415 -3.89 20.62 2.60
C PHE A 415 -3.66 22.09 2.28
N LYS A 416 -2.49 22.63 2.65
CA LYS A 416 -2.16 24.03 2.42
C LYS A 416 -2.28 24.38 0.93
N GLY A 417 -3.19 25.30 0.59
CA GLY A 417 -3.41 25.77 -0.78
C GLY A 417 -4.26 24.84 -1.65
N GLN A 418 -4.92 23.83 -1.07
CA GLN A 418 -5.86 22.95 -1.78
C GLN A 418 -7.26 23.07 -1.18
N GLN A 419 -8.28 22.65 -1.95
CA GLN A 419 -9.64 22.56 -1.42
C GLN A 419 -9.74 21.43 -0.39
N ALA A 420 -10.54 21.67 0.66
CA ALA A 420 -10.83 20.64 1.64
C ALA A 420 -11.71 19.55 1.02
N PHE A 421 -11.50 18.31 1.43
CA PHE A 421 -12.28 17.16 0.98
C PHE A 421 -12.66 16.24 2.14
N GLU A 422 -13.68 15.44 1.95
CA GLU A 422 -14.13 14.45 2.93
C GLU A 422 -13.49 13.09 2.70
N PHE A 423 -13.17 12.40 3.80
CA PHE A 423 -12.71 11.01 3.77
C PHE A 423 -13.04 10.30 5.08
N THR A 424 -13.02 8.96 5.07
CA THR A 424 -13.08 8.13 6.28
C THR A 424 -11.69 7.56 6.55
N TYR A 425 -11.20 7.67 7.77
CA TYR A 425 -9.89 7.12 8.12
C TYR A 425 -9.99 5.61 8.37
N ASP A 426 -9.31 4.83 7.54
CA ASP A 426 -9.30 3.37 7.57
C ASP A 426 -8.20 2.77 8.46
N GLY A 427 -7.28 3.61 8.91
CA GLY A 427 -6.13 3.20 9.72
C GLY A 427 -6.44 3.04 11.21
N LEU A 428 -5.41 2.76 11.97
CA LEU A 428 -5.44 2.60 13.42
C LEU A 428 -4.61 3.67 14.11
N LEU A 429 -4.95 3.96 15.37
CA LEU A 429 -4.22 4.90 16.20
C LEU A 429 -3.38 4.14 17.25
N TRP A 430 -2.10 4.49 17.36
CA TRP A 430 -1.16 3.91 18.33
C TRP A 430 -0.26 4.96 18.94
N PHE A 431 -0.37 5.15 20.25
CA PHE A 431 0.44 6.11 20.99
C PHE A 431 1.28 5.41 22.05
N CYS A 432 2.56 5.76 22.13
CA CYS A 432 3.44 5.41 23.24
C CYS A 432 3.68 6.66 24.08
N MET A 433 3.65 6.52 25.40
CA MET A 433 3.75 7.64 26.32
C MET A 433 4.28 7.22 27.69
N ASN A 434 4.80 8.17 28.45
CA ASN A 434 5.22 7.90 29.82
C ASN A 434 4.07 8.07 30.82
N ARG A 435 3.12 8.94 30.52
CA ARG A 435 1.90 9.19 31.30
C ARG A 435 0.71 9.37 30.38
N LEU A 436 -0.44 8.88 30.83
CA LEU A 436 -1.69 9.05 30.10
C LEU A 436 -2.11 10.53 30.05
N PRO A 437 -2.64 11.03 28.92
CA PRO A 437 -3.08 12.41 28.80
C PRO A 437 -4.29 12.67 29.72
N LYS A 438 -4.50 13.93 30.12
CA LYS A 438 -5.75 14.34 30.75
C LYS A 438 -6.74 14.81 29.69
N PHE A 439 -7.99 14.38 29.81
CA PHE A 439 -9.08 14.83 28.96
C PHE A 439 -9.89 15.89 29.70
N GLY A 440 -9.84 17.14 29.19
CA GLY A 440 -10.41 18.30 29.89
C GLY A 440 -11.91 18.49 29.71
N GLY A 441 -12.42 18.31 28.51
CA GLY A 441 -13.81 18.69 28.18
C GLY A 441 -14.76 17.51 27.95
N ASP A 442 -14.26 16.34 27.58
CA ASP A 442 -15.05 15.20 27.15
C ASP A 442 -14.54 13.93 27.85
N ASP A 443 -14.89 13.80 29.13
CA ASP A 443 -14.42 12.75 30.04
C ASP A 443 -15.41 11.59 30.20
N GLY A 444 -16.36 11.46 29.25
CA GLY A 444 -17.36 10.41 29.27
C GLY A 444 -16.80 9.02 29.01
N LYS A 445 -17.53 7.97 29.46
CA LYS A 445 -17.18 6.54 29.30
C LYS A 445 -16.82 6.19 27.86
N TRP A 446 -17.44 6.81 26.89
CA TRP A 446 -17.24 6.53 25.46
C TRP A 446 -15.78 6.77 25.00
N VAL A 447 -15.01 7.67 25.63
CA VAL A 447 -13.59 7.89 25.33
C VAL A 447 -12.78 6.66 25.75
N TYR A 448 -12.97 6.24 27.00
CA TYR A 448 -12.23 5.12 27.59
C TYR A 448 -12.57 3.80 26.92
N ASP A 449 -13.82 3.61 26.49
CA ASP A 449 -14.22 2.42 25.74
C ASP A 449 -13.50 2.29 24.38
N ARG A 450 -12.92 3.38 23.86
CA ARG A 450 -12.14 3.41 22.61
C ARG A 450 -10.62 3.26 22.81
N ILE A 451 -10.18 3.16 24.06
CA ILE A 451 -8.75 3.09 24.40
C ILE A 451 -8.43 1.73 25.02
N MET A 452 -7.37 1.11 24.52
CA MET A 452 -6.72 -0.05 25.14
C MET A 452 -5.44 0.44 25.81
N VAL A 453 -5.42 0.40 27.14
CA VAL A 453 -4.25 0.83 27.94
C VAL A 453 -3.42 -0.40 28.28
N VAL A 454 -2.22 -0.48 27.72
CA VAL A 454 -1.23 -1.52 28.04
C VAL A 454 -0.11 -0.89 28.84
N GLU A 455 0.05 -1.32 30.10
CA GLU A 455 1.10 -0.86 31.00
C GLU A 455 2.38 -1.64 30.78
N CYS A 456 3.46 -0.93 30.41
CA CYS A 456 4.80 -1.48 30.26
C CYS A 456 5.62 -1.15 31.50
N LYS A 457 5.74 -2.12 32.43
CA LYS A 457 6.32 -1.91 33.77
C LYS A 457 7.82 -2.20 33.85
N ASN A 458 8.36 -3.02 32.96
CA ASN A 458 9.75 -3.46 33.00
C ASN A 458 10.67 -2.40 32.39
N VAL A 459 11.35 -1.65 33.22
CA VAL A 459 12.42 -0.73 32.81
C VAL A 459 13.68 -1.53 32.54
N ILE A 460 14.28 -1.38 31.37
CA ILE A 460 15.51 -2.07 30.98
C ILE A 460 16.71 -1.19 31.36
N PRO A 461 17.55 -1.63 32.27
CA PRO A 461 18.74 -0.87 32.69
C PRO A 461 19.65 -0.58 31.48
N PRO A 462 20.38 0.55 31.46
CA PRO A 462 21.23 0.96 30.35
C PRO A 462 22.22 -0.10 29.87
N GLU A 463 22.80 -0.86 30.81
CA GLU A 463 23.77 -1.93 30.54
C GLU A 463 23.16 -3.17 29.88
N LYS A 464 21.81 -3.33 29.94
CA LYS A 464 21.07 -4.44 29.31
C LYS A 464 20.35 -4.00 28.02
N GLN A 465 20.46 -2.73 27.66
CA GLN A 465 19.83 -2.22 26.45
C GLN A 465 20.58 -2.67 25.20
N ASP A 466 19.88 -3.32 24.29
CA ASP A 466 20.43 -3.75 23.01
C ASP A 466 20.11 -2.68 21.93
N LYS A 467 21.12 -1.90 21.54
CA LYS A 467 21.00 -0.85 20.52
C LYS A 467 20.62 -1.39 19.13
N GLN A 468 20.87 -2.68 18.87
CA GLN A 468 20.54 -3.36 17.62
C GLN A 468 19.23 -4.14 17.70
N LEU A 469 18.47 -4.00 18.81
CA LEU A 469 17.25 -4.78 19.03
C LEU A 469 16.28 -4.69 17.87
N LEU A 470 15.99 -3.48 17.38
CA LEU A 470 15.04 -3.28 16.28
C LEU A 470 15.45 -4.01 15.00
N ASP A 471 16.75 -4.04 14.68
CA ASP A 471 17.26 -4.74 13.50
C ASP A 471 17.20 -6.27 13.68
N LYS A 472 17.50 -6.78 14.88
CA LYS A 472 17.33 -8.19 15.22
C LYS A 472 15.88 -8.63 15.13
N LEU A 473 14.95 -7.83 15.64
CA LEU A 473 13.51 -8.09 15.51
C LEU A 473 13.07 -8.06 14.04
N TYR A 474 13.53 -7.08 13.27
CA TYR A 474 13.19 -7.00 11.86
C TYR A 474 13.79 -8.13 11.01
N ALA A 475 14.90 -8.71 11.43
CA ALA A 475 15.43 -9.93 10.80
C ALA A 475 14.47 -11.13 10.96
N GLU A 476 13.68 -11.17 12.03
CA GLU A 476 12.66 -12.20 12.29
C GLU A 476 11.28 -11.89 11.68
N ARG A 477 11.19 -10.86 10.83
CA ARG A 477 9.91 -10.29 10.32
C ARG A 477 8.94 -11.31 9.71
N GLU A 478 9.44 -12.32 8.99
CA GLU A 478 8.57 -13.33 8.35
C GLU A 478 7.83 -14.18 9.40
N GLY A 479 8.52 -14.57 10.47
CA GLY A 479 7.88 -15.26 11.60
C GLY A 479 6.92 -14.35 12.37
N ILE A 480 7.28 -13.08 12.54
CA ILE A 480 6.47 -12.09 13.26
C ILE A 480 5.17 -11.79 12.49
N VAL A 481 5.23 -11.53 11.18
CA VAL A 481 4.02 -11.27 10.37
C VAL A 481 3.13 -12.50 10.30
N ARG A 482 3.70 -13.72 10.28
CA ARG A 482 2.92 -14.93 10.38
C ARG A 482 2.16 -15.01 11.71
N LYS A 483 2.82 -14.73 12.86
CA LYS A 483 2.17 -14.69 14.18
C LYS A 483 1.05 -13.64 14.21
N ALA A 484 1.28 -12.45 13.65
CA ALA A 484 0.30 -11.37 13.58
C ALA A 484 -0.90 -11.75 12.67
N ALA A 485 -0.65 -12.37 11.51
CA ALA A 485 -1.71 -12.86 10.64
C ALA A 485 -2.56 -13.96 11.30
N MET A 486 -1.95 -14.89 12.04
CA MET A 486 -2.69 -15.89 12.81
C MET A 486 -3.50 -15.26 13.96
N ALA A 487 -2.99 -14.22 14.60
CA ALA A 487 -3.73 -13.48 15.62
C ALA A 487 -4.93 -12.72 15.01
N MET A 488 -4.82 -12.22 13.78
CA MET A 488 -5.93 -11.62 13.04
C MET A 488 -7.10 -12.61 12.83
N MET A 489 -6.85 -13.89 12.59
CA MET A 489 -7.91 -14.90 12.47
C MET A 489 -8.82 -14.90 13.72
N LYS A 490 -8.22 -14.74 14.92
CA LYS A 490 -8.97 -14.66 16.16
C LYS A 490 -9.83 -13.39 16.22
N VAL A 491 -9.31 -12.25 15.75
CA VAL A 491 -10.08 -11.00 15.67
C VAL A 491 -11.29 -11.17 14.76
N ILE A 492 -11.10 -11.77 13.56
CA ILE A 492 -12.20 -12.06 12.63
C ILE A 492 -13.22 -12.99 13.28
N LYS A 493 -12.76 -14.09 13.91
CA LYS A 493 -13.62 -15.06 14.62
C LYS A 493 -14.44 -14.40 15.73
N ASN A 494 -13.87 -13.41 16.42
CA ASN A 494 -14.54 -12.64 17.47
C ASN A 494 -15.44 -11.52 16.93
N GLY A 495 -15.76 -11.50 15.63
CA GLY A 495 -16.59 -10.46 15.00
C GLY A 495 -15.91 -9.09 14.98
N TYR A 496 -14.61 -9.06 14.64
CA TYR A 496 -13.78 -7.85 14.60
C TYR A 496 -13.66 -7.15 15.95
N ARG A 497 -13.40 -7.92 16.99
CA ARG A 497 -13.14 -7.42 18.35
C ARG A 497 -11.80 -7.93 18.83
N PHE A 498 -11.02 -7.04 19.40
CA PHE A 498 -9.79 -7.41 20.12
C PHE A 498 -10.09 -8.20 21.38
N SER A 499 -9.14 -9.03 21.80
CA SER A 499 -9.14 -9.62 23.13
C SER A 499 -9.11 -8.51 24.19
N GLU A 500 -9.78 -8.72 25.33
CA GLU A 500 -9.78 -7.78 26.46
C GLU A 500 -9.12 -8.42 27.70
N PRO A 501 -7.78 -8.40 27.81
CA PRO A 501 -7.05 -8.87 28.98
C PRO A 501 -7.54 -8.17 30.25
N LYS A 502 -7.56 -8.90 31.38
CA LYS A 502 -7.98 -8.32 32.67
C LYS A 502 -7.11 -7.13 33.09
N SER A 503 -5.81 -7.20 32.86
CA SER A 503 -4.88 -6.11 33.12
C SER A 503 -5.17 -4.84 32.32
N VAL A 504 -5.51 -4.98 31.03
CA VAL A 504 -5.89 -3.86 30.14
C VAL A 504 -7.22 -3.25 30.56
N THR A 505 -8.19 -4.08 30.94
CA THR A 505 -9.50 -3.61 31.43
C THR A 505 -9.36 -2.88 32.76
N ALA A 506 -8.54 -3.39 33.69
CA ALA A 506 -8.25 -2.75 34.96
C ALA A 506 -7.53 -1.40 34.79
N ALA A 507 -6.49 -1.37 33.94
CA ALA A 507 -5.75 -0.13 33.64
C ALA A 507 -6.66 0.95 33.00
N ARG A 508 -7.56 0.54 32.09
CA ARG A 508 -8.58 1.42 31.51
C ARG A 508 -9.53 1.98 32.56
N GLY A 509 -10.00 1.12 33.47
CA GLY A 509 -10.89 1.53 34.57
C GLY A 509 -10.20 2.52 35.51
N GLN A 510 -8.95 2.25 35.86
CA GLN A 510 -8.15 3.16 36.69
C GLN A 510 -7.94 4.52 35.98
N TYR A 511 -7.57 4.50 34.70
CA TYR A 511 -7.42 5.72 33.89
C TYR A 511 -8.69 6.56 33.84
N MET A 512 -9.85 5.92 33.66
CA MET A 512 -11.15 6.59 33.68
C MET A 512 -11.42 7.22 35.06
N SER A 513 -11.10 6.49 36.15
CA SER A 513 -11.22 7.01 37.51
C SER A 513 -10.33 8.20 37.75
N ASP A 514 -9.04 8.12 37.36
CA ASP A 514 -8.06 9.20 37.58
C ASP A 514 -8.39 10.49 36.85
N ASN A 515 -9.10 10.41 35.72
CA ASN A 515 -9.50 11.58 34.94
C ASN A 515 -10.88 12.14 35.29
N ASN A 516 -11.72 11.40 36.00
CA ASN A 516 -13.08 11.81 36.31
C ASN A 516 -13.33 11.79 37.82
N THR A 517 -13.37 12.96 38.42
CA THR A 517 -13.54 13.11 39.86
C THR A 517 -14.83 12.46 40.39
N VAL A 518 -15.90 12.40 39.58
CA VAL A 518 -17.16 11.75 39.97
C VAL A 518 -16.98 10.23 40.04
N ILE A 519 -16.28 9.65 39.05
CA ILE A 519 -16.02 8.20 39.00
C ILE A 519 -15.01 7.82 40.08
N SER A 520 -13.97 8.63 40.29
CA SER A 520 -13.01 8.42 41.38
C SER A 520 -13.72 8.41 42.74
N PHE A 521 -14.51 9.44 43.01
CA PHE A 521 -15.35 9.50 44.21
C PHE A 521 -16.28 8.29 44.34
N TRP A 522 -16.92 7.90 43.23
CA TRP A 522 -17.84 6.77 43.24
C TRP A 522 -17.14 5.46 43.60
N ASN A 523 -15.98 5.19 43.01
CA ASN A 523 -15.22 3.96 43.25
C ASN A 523 -14.60 3.91 44.66
N GLU A 524 -14.19 5.05 45.20
CA GLU A 524 -13.55 5.14 46.51
C GLU A 524 -14.59 5.19 47.66
N CYS A 525 -15.62 5.99 47.47
CA CYS A 525 -16.55 6.35 48.55
C CYS A 525 -17.86 5.59 48.55
N MET A 526 -18.26 4.97 47.44
CA MET A 526 -19.57 4.30 47.31
C MET A 526 -19.44 2.78 47.39
N VAL A 527 -20.42 2.13 48.02
CA VAL A 527 -20.51 0.67 48.08
C VAL A 527 -21.89 0.18 47.61
N GLN A 528 -21.92 -0.99 46.99
CA GLN A 528 -23.16 -1.65 46.59
C GLN A 528 -23.79 -2.38 47.78
N ARG A 529 -25.09 -2.20 47.98
CA ARG A 529 -25.85 -2.91 49.02
C ARG A 529 -27.10 -3.56 48.47
N GLY A 530 -27.45 -4.74 49.03
CA GLY A 530 -28.64 -5.51 48.63
C GLY A 530 -29.95 -5.05 49.22
N LYS A 531 -29.96 -4.27 50.31
CA LYS A 531 -31.14 -3.69 50.94
C LYS A 531 -30.88 -2.26 51.44
N ILE A 532 -31.88 -1.38 51.26
CA ILE A 532 -31.82 0.02 51.64
C ILE A 532 -32.03 0.08 53.16
N SER A 533 -30.98 0.26 53.94
CA SER A 533 -31.06 0.60 55.36
C SER A 533 -30.67 2.05 55.64
N ASP A 534 -30.26 2.79 54.60
CA ASP A 534 -29.62 4.06 54.70
C ASP A 534 -30.43 5.19 54.06
N LYS A 535 -30.61 6.26 54.81
CA LYS A 535 -31.44 7.40 54.43
C LYS A 535 -30.70 8.52 53.73
N ALA A 536 -29.44 8.23 53.24
CA ALA A 536 -28.70 9.26 52.54
C ALA A 536 -29.36 9.62 51.22
N THR A 537 -29.71 10.88 51.10
CA THR A 537 -30.24 11.36 49.83
C THR A 537 -29.11 11.61 48.82
N VAL A 538 -29.45 11.55 47.54
CA VAL A 538 -28.53 11.92 46.46
C VAL A 538 -27.95 13.31 46.64
N GLY A 539 -28.72 14.26 47.25
CA GLY A 539 -28.23 15.59 47.59
C GLY A 539 -27.09 15.55 48.60
N LYS A 540 -27.26 14.79 49.71
CA LYS A 540 -26.22 14.64 50.73
C LYS A 540 -24.95 13.97 50.18
N ILE A 541 -25.12 12.94 49.34
CA ILE A 541 -23.98 12.29 48.66
C ILE A 541 -23.24 13.28 47.76
N TYR A 542 -23.96 14.13 47.04
CA TYR A 542 -23.39 15.17 46.23
C TYR A 542 -22.64 16.25 47.09
N ASP A 543 -23.16 16.60 48.25
CA ASP A 543 -22.46 17.53 49.16
C ASP A 543 -21.16 16.93 49.70
N VAL A 544 -21.16 15.63 50.04
CA VAL A 544 -19.92 14.88 50.36
C VAL A 544 -18.93 14.90 49.21
N TYR A 545 -19.40 14.66 47.97
CA TYR A 545 -18.56 14.71 46.79
C TYR A 545 -17.87 16.07 46.61
N LYS A 546 -18.58 17.19 46.84
CA LYS A 546 -17.99 18.52 46.75
C LYS A 546 -16.83 18.73 47.72
N VAL A 547 -16.98 18.26 48.98
CA VAL A 547 -15.95 18.36 50.00
C VAL A 547 -14.83 17.39 49.72
N TRP A 548 -15.13 16.16 49.29
CA TRP A 548 -14.13 15.18 48.85
C TRP A 548 -13.23 15.75 47.74
N CYS A 549 -13.79 16.47 46.77
CA CYS A 549 -13.00 17.12 45.73
C CYS A 549 -12.02 18.17 46.28
N GLN A 550 -12.45 18.93 47.30
CA GLN A 550 -11.60 19.91 47.96
C GLN A 550 -10.47 19.27 48.77
N ASP A 551 -10.81 18.24 49.56
CA ASP A 551 -9.85 17.53 50.41
C ASP A 551 -8.77 16.79 49.60
N ASN A 552 -9.14 16.28 48.45
CA ASN A 552 -8.22 15.53 47.56
C ASN A 552 -7.53 16.40 46.50
N ASN A 553 -7.69 17.71 46.54
CA ASN A 553 -7.18 18.65 45.52
C ASN A 553 -7.53 18.21 44.08
N SER A 554 -8.71 17.61 43.90
CA SER A 554 -9.13 17.03 42.65
C SER A 554 -9.74 18.04 41.65
N GLY A 555 -9.52 19.37 41.89
CA GLY A 555 -10.06 20.42 41.08
C GLY A 555 -11.50 20.81 41.47
N TYR A 556 -12.22 21.49 40.59
CA TYR A 556 -13.60 21.91 40.85
C TYR A 556 -14.57 20.72 40.74
N ALA A 557 -15.48 20.59 41.72
CA ALA A 557 -16.54 19.62 41.66
C ALA A 557 -17.46 19.89 40.45
N LYS A 558 -17.82 18.81 39.73
CA LYS A 558 -18.80 18.88 38.63
C LYS A 558 -20.17 19.33 39.16
N SER A 559 -20.98 19.95 38.33
CA SER A 559 -22.34 20.33 38.71
C SER A 559 -23.19 19.14 39.10
N ALA A 560 -24.24 19.34 39.91
CA ALA A 560 -25.13 18.27 40.32
C ALA A 560 -25.83 17.55 39.14
N LYS A 561 -26.03 18.27 38.02
CA LYS A 561 -26.55 17.68 36.77
C LYS A 561 -25.55 16.75 36.12
N GLU A 562 -24.31 17.22 35.96
CA GLU A 562 -23.21 16.43 35.41
C GLU A 562 -22.87 15.24 36.29
N PHE A 563 -22.82 15.40 37.63
CA PHE A 563 -22.61 14.31 38.58
C PHE A 563 -23.59 13.18 38.36
N ARG A 564 -24.90 13.47 38.21
CA ARG A 564 -25.94 12.47 37.97
C ARG A 564 -25.80 11.82 36.60
N SER A 565 -25.51 12.59 35.56
CA SER A 565 -25.31 12.10 34.21
C SER A 565 -24.11 11.15 34.14
N ILE A 566 -22.97 11.55 34.68
CA ILE A 566 -21.74 10.73 34.69
C ILE A 566 -21.97 9.40 35.41
N ILE A 567 -22.67 9.40 36.55
CA ILE A 567 -22.97 8.15 37.27
C ILE A 567 -23.92 7.25 36.47
N SER A 568 -24.94 7.80 35.84
CA SER A 568 -25.87 7.06 35.00
C SER A 568 -25.12 6.42 33.81
N ASP A 569 -24.25 7.17 33.14
CA ASP A 569 -23.43 6.69 32.02
C ASP A 569 -22.42 5.63 32.49
N TYR A 570 -21.77 5.87 33.64
CA TYR A 570 -20.79 4.94 34.21
C TYR A 570 -21.39 3.58 34.55
N LEU A 571 -22.60 3.60 35.19
CA LEU A 571 -23.30 2.37 35.55
C LEU A 571 -24.15 1.82 34.42
N ASN A 572 -24.18 2.48 33.27
CA ASN A 572 -25.02 2.12 32.11
C ASN A 572 -26.51 1.91 32.49
N THR A 573 -27.02 2.80 33.32
CA THR A 573 -28.37 2.69 33.89
C THR A 573 -29.01 4.05 34.01
N SER A 574 -30.28 4.21 33.63
CA SER A 574 -30.94 5.51 33.73
C SER A 574 -30.99 6.02 35.19
N TYR A 575 -30.93 7.32 35.39
CA TYR A 575 -31.03 7.91 36.73
C TYR A 575 -32.34 7.54 37.45
N ALA A 576 -33.44 7.38 36.72
CA ALA A 576 -34.71 6.94 37.24
C ALA A 576 -34.66 5.47 37.75
N ASP A 577 -33.91 4.63 37.05
CA ASP A 577 -33.75 3.22 37.47
C ASP A 577 -32.74 3.07 38.61
N LEU A 578 -31.76 3.96 38.71
CA LEU A 578 -30.79 4.01 39.81
C LEU A 578 -31.38 4.51 41.12
N THR A 579 -32.45 5.30 41.07
CA THR A 579 -32.97 6.03 42.25
C THR A 579 -34.40 5.68 42.56
N LEU A 580 -34.82 5.96 43.79
CA LEU A 580 -36.19 5.92 44.22
C LEU A 580 -36.50 7.09 45.14
N ARG A 581 -37.78 7.46 45.24
CA ARG A 581 -38.25 8.52 46.15
C ARG A 581 -38.61 7.89 47.50
N SER A 582 -37.90 8.34 48.53
CA SER A 582 -38.13 7.98 49.93
C SER A 582 -38.74 9.16 50.72
N LYS A 583 -39.12 8.93 51.99
CA LYS A 583 -39.60 10.03 52.90
C LYS A 583 -38.50 11.10 53.14
N ALA A 584 -37.23 10.72 53.03
CA ALA A 584 -36.10 11.63 53.22
C ALA A 584 -35.71 12.38 51.93
N GLY A 585 -36.24 11.99 50.76
CA GLY A 585 -35.89 12.52 49.45
C GLY A 585 -35.51 11.44 48.44
N ILE A 586 -34.82 11.78 47.35
CA ILE A 586 -34.34 10.84 46.34
C ILE A 586 -33.11 10.12 46.86
N VAL A 587 -33.09 8.79 46.81
CA VAL A 587 -31.99 7.95 47.28
C VAL A 587 -31.59 6.95 46.17
N TYR A 588 -30.31 6.49 46.15
CA TYR A 588 -29.92 5.39 45.27
C TYR A 588 -30.50 4.05 45.77
N LYS A 589 -31.00 3.20 44.86
CA LYS A 589 -31.62 1.91 45.19
C LYS A 589 -30.62 0.95 45.82
N ASN A 590 -29.46 0.79 45.18
CA ASN A 590 -28.51 -0.29 45.49
C ASN A 590 -27.11 0.24 45.91
N TYR A 591 -26.94 1.53 46.15
CA TYR A 591 -25.68 2.14 46.49
C TYR A 591 -25.81 3.06 47.69
N THR A 592 -24.73 3.10 48.49
CA THR A 592 -24.59 4.02 49.62
C THR A 592 -23.14 4.37 49.85
N LEU A 593 -22.86 5.40 50.64
CA LEU A 593 -21.47 5.72 51.04
C LEU A 593 -20.91 4.58 51.91
N SER A 594 -19.60 4.31 51.74
CA SER A 594 -18.88 3.39 52.62
C SER A 594 -18.90 3.84 54.08
N VAL A 595 -18.66 2.95 55.01
CA VAL A 595 -18.64 3.26 56.44
C VAL A 595 -17.53 4.27 56.74
N ASP A 596 -16.34 4.10 56.15
CA ASP A 596 -15.19 4.99 56.34
C ASP A 596 -15.50 6.39 55.81
N THR A 597 -16.12 6.51 54.62
CA THR A 597 -16.54 7.79 54.08
C THR A 597 -17.59 8.49 54.96
N LYS A 598 -18.55 7.75 55.55
CA LYS A 598 -19.53 8.32 56.46
C LYS A 598 -18.92 8.83 57.75
N GLN A 599 -17.92 8.14 58.29
CA GLN A 599 -17.15 8.59 59.46
C GLN A 599 -16.33 9.83 59.12
N GLN A 600 -15.60 9.81 58.00
CA GLN A 600 -14.75 10.92 57.56
C GLN A 600 -15.57 12.22 57.33
N TYR A 601 -16.76 12.09 56.72
CA TYR A 601 -17.64 13.21 56.39
C TYR A 601 -18.88 13.28 57.27
N CYS A 602 -18.79 12.81 58.53
CA CYS A 602 -19.93 12.71 59.47
C CYS A 602 -20.68 14.03 59.64
N ARG A 603 -20.03 15.18 59.70
CA ARG A 603 -20.64 16.50 59.84
C ARG A 603 -21.56 16.89 58.69
N ILE A 604 -21.20 16.49 57.46
CA ILE A 604 -21.99 16.78 56.25
C ILE A 604 -23.07 15.73 56.04
N TYR A 605 -22.72 14.48 56.24
CA TYR A 605 -23.64 13.37 56.07
C TYR A 605 -24.72 13.33 57.19
N GLY A 606 -24.44 13.88 58.38
CA GLY A 606 -25.33 13.83 59.55
C GLY A 606 -25.34 12.41 60.18
N TYR A 607 -24.16 11.81 60.29
CA TYR A 607 -23.96 10.47 60.88
C TYR A 607 -23.67 10.63 62.36
N ASP A 608 -24.57 10.15 63.25
CA ASP A 608 -24.45 10.34 64.71
C ASP A 608 -23.61 9.24 65.40
N GLY A 609 -22.84 8.45 64.63
CA GLY A 609 -21.83 7.51 65.20
C GLY A 609 -22.40 6.26 65.86
N ILE A 610 -23.71 5.99 65.76
CA ILE A 610 -24.33 4.78 66.28
C ILE A 610 -24.52 3.77 65.13
N LEU A 611 -23.78 2.66 65.15
CA LEU A 611 -23.92 1.53 64.26
C LEU A 611 -25.26 0.80 64.47
#